data_fae3f4bee5e0e7648915c599fa30f444
#
_entry.id   fae3f4bee5e0e7648915c599fa30f444
#
_cell.length_a   1.000
_cell.length_b   1.000
_cell.length_c   1.000
_cell.angle_alpha   90.00
_cell.angle_beta   90.00
_cell.angle_gamma   90.00
#
_symmetry.space_group_name_H-M   'P 1'
#
loop_
_entity.id
_entity.type
_entity.pdbx_description
1 polymer ?
#
loop_
_entity_poly.entity_id
_entity_poly.type
_entity_poly.pdbx_seq_one_letter_code
_entity_poly.pdbx_strand_id
1 'polypeptide(L)'
;MKVLRLVNSAHFGLSRKIGSINQALVLLGMSELKKLVITSGIISVMPELPNMNIEDFWLGSFRTATYAKWLAEESKLENSEMLFTAGLISNLGNILIHLGNPVAAQEINKYIEAGDSRPDSERQQLGYTNQEVCAELCHRWQFSNDLIDAIDKSGEPLAFKPISLPACAIFVAKYISDFNNKDEEQFLADFPVKEWQQLGFNEQDIAEKVAIILDLDTGLEGLLD
;
A
#
# COMPACT_ATOMS: atom_id res chain seq x y z
N MET A 1 9.94 20.73 8.36
CA MET A 1 8.84 21.43 9.08
C MET A 1 7.46 20.84 8.81
N LYS A 2 7.24 20.07 7.72
CA LYS A 2 5.95 19.42 7.41
C LYS A 2 5.54 18.36 8.46
N VAL A 3 6.49 17.52 8.90
CA VAL A 3 6.25 16.49 9.95
C VAL A 3 5.67 17.11 11.24
N LEU A 4 6.23 18.22 11.73
CA LEU A 4 5.72 18.88 12.94
C LEU A 4 4.32 19.49 12.75
N ARG A 5 3.98 19.92 11.52
CA ARG A 5 2.64 20.40 11.20
C ARG A 5 1.65 19.24 11.24
N LEU A 6 2.02 18.11 10.67
CA LEU A 6 1.24 16.90 10.66
C LEU A 6 0.98 16.36 12.07
N VAL A 7 2.04 16.26 12.89
CA VAL A 7 1.94 15.83 14.29
C VAL A 7 1.05 16.77 15.13
N ASN A 8 1.03 18.06 14.79
CA ASN A 8 0.20 19.04 15.47
C ASN A 8 -1.21 19.19 14.88
N SER A 9 -1.58 18.35 13.91
CA SER A 9 -2.94 18.33 13.36
C SER A 9 -3.97 17.80 14.37
N ALA A 10 -5.25 18.05 14.11
CA ALA A 10 -6.35 17.60 14.97
C ALA A 10 -6.40 16.08 15.14
N HIS A 11 -5.89 15.33 14.15
CA HIS A 11 -5.85 13.87 14.15
C HIS A 11 -5.15 13.27 15.40
N PHE A 12 -4.04 13.87 15.83
CA PHE A 12 -3.32 13.38 17.02
C PHE A 12 -3.89 13.87 18.35
N GLY A 13 -4.92 14.73 18.34
CA GLY A 13 -5.65 15.17 19.53
C GLY A 13 -4.76 15.70 20.67
N LEU A 14 -3.56 16.19 20.34
CA LEU A 14 -2.58 16.60 21.32
C LEU A 14 -3.04 17.83 22.07
N SER A 15 -3.09 17.74 23.39
CA SER A 15 -3.43 18.85 24.29
C SER A 15 -2.43 20.00 24.26
N ARG A 16 -1.24 19.79 23.68
CA ARG A 16 -0.16 20.78 23.57
C ARG A 16 0.54 20.64 22.23
N LYS A 17 0.79 21.76 21.54
CA LYS A 17 1.60 21.79 20.31
C LYS A 17 3.02 21.33 20.53
N ILE A 18 3.50 20.45 19.65
CA ILE A 18 4.85 19.92 19.63
C ILE A 18 5.76 20.85 18.84
N GLY A 19 6.85 21.27 19.46
CA GLY A 19 7.83 22.20 18.87
C GLY A 19 9.07 21.53 18.26
N SER A 20 9.29 20.22 18.52
CA SER A 20 10.47 19.51 18.04
C SER A 20 10.21 18.05 17.67
N ILE A 21 11.05 17.51 16.78
CA ILE A 21 11.00 16.09 16.38
C ILE A 21 11.26 15.18 17.60
N ASN A 22 12.11 15.58 18.54
CA ASN A 22 12.36 14.80 19.76
C ASN A 22 11.10 14.69 20.63
N GLN A 23 10.31 15.75 20.74
CA GLN A 23 9.02 15.70 21.43
C GLN A 23 8.01 14.80 20.70
N ALA A 24 7.99 14.85 19.35
CA ALA A 24 7.17 13.95 18.54
C ALA A 24 7.58 12.48 18.76
N LEU A 25 8.87 12.19 18.79
CA LEU A 25 9.41 10.86 19.04
C LEU A 25 9.00 10.30 20.41
N VAL A 26 9.05 11.12 21.46
CA VAL A 26 8.67 10.72 22.82
C VAL A 26 7.16 10.43 22.93
N LEU A 27 6.33 11.21 22.23
CA LEU A 27 4.87 11.10 22.32
C LEU A 27 4.28 10.03 21.41
N LEU A 28 4.78 9.93 20.18
CA LEU A 28 4.24 9.03 19.15
C LEU A 28 5.02 7.72 19.05
N GLY A 29 6.26 7.71 19.53
CA GLY A 29 7.18 6.62 19.30
C GLY A 29 7.86 6.66 17.94
N MET A 30 8.92 5.87 17.80
CA MET A 30 9.76 5.84 16.58
C MET A 30 8.99 5.32 15.36
N SER A 31 8.10 4.35 15.53
CA SER A 31 7.32 3.76 14.45
C SER A 31 6.40 4.78 13.79
N GLU A 32 5.58 5.47 14.58
CA GLU A 32 4.66 6.49 14.08
C GLU A 32 5.41 7.67 13.45
N LEU A 33 6.52 8.09 14.05
CA LEU A 33 7.33 9.15 13.47
C LEU A 33 7.92 8.75 12.11
N LYS A 34 8.37 7.50 11.94
CA LYS A 34 8.86 6.99 10.66
C LYS A 34 7.77 7.01 9.59
N LYS A 35 6.55 6.54 9.91
CA LYS A 35 5.40 6.59 9.00
C LYS A 35 5.14 8.02 8.53
N LEU A 36 5.07 8.97 9.47
CA LEU A 36 4.83 10.38 9.17
C LEU A 36 5.94 11.02 8.33
N VAL A 37 7.19 10.66 8.57
CA VAL A 37 8.34 11.18 7.78
C VAL A 37 8.26 10.67 6.34
N ILE A 38 8.04 9.37 6.16
CA ILE A 38 7.90 8.76 4.83
C ILE A 38 6.73 9.41 4.09
N THR A 39 5.56 9.45 4.70
CA THR A 39 4.35 10.03 4.12
C THR A 39 4.54 11.50 3.74
N SER A 40 5.00 12.34 4.68
CA SER A 40 5.18 13.78 4.41
C SER A 40 6.28 14.05 3.38
N GLY A 41 7.30 13.23 3.35
CA GLY A 41 8.39 13.30 2.37
C GLY A 41 7.88 13.03 0.96
N ILE A 42 7.16 11.94 0.78
CA ILE A 42 6.67 11.51 -0.54
C ILE A 42 5.57 12.45 -1.05
N ILE A 43 4.53 12.75 -0.25
CA ILE A 43 3.43 13.66 -0.64
C ILE A 43 3.96 15.03 -1.08
N SER A 44 5.06 15.50 -0.47
CA SER A 44 5.58 16.84 -0.73
C SER A 44 6.30 17.03 -2.07
N VAL A 45 6.65 15.95 -2.73
CA VAL A 45 7.47 15.94 -3.96
C VAL A 45 6.64 15.53 -5.18
N MET A 46 5.40 15.05 -4.98
CA MET A 46 4.54 14.61 -6.07
C MET A 46 3.97 15.79 -6.86
N PRO A 47 4.16 15.79 -8.17
CA PRO A 47 3.48 16.73 -9.05
C PRO A 47 1.99 16.35 -9.16
N GLU A 48 1.17 17.32 -9.56
CA GLU A 48 -0.20 17.05 -10.00
C GLU A 48 -0.14 16.15 -11.25
N LEU A 49 -0.82 15.01 -11.18
CA LEU A 49 -0.90 14.07 -12.29
C LEU A 49 -2.26 14.21 -12.97
N PRO A 50 -2.28 14.48 -14.29
CA PRO A 50 -3.53 14.44 -15.04
C PRO A 50 -4.16 13.04 -14.92
N ASN A 51 -5.47 13.00 -14.61
CA ASN A 51 -6.27 11.78 -14.50
C ASN A 51 -5.92 10.84 -13.32
N MET A 52 -5.24 11.34 -12.28
CA MET A 52 -5.04 10.61 -11.04
C MET A 52 -5.43 11.49 -9.85
N ASN A 53 -6.37 11.02 -9.04
CA ASN A 53 -6.67 11.65 -7.75
C ASN A 53 -5.58 11.25 -6.74
N ILE A 54 -4.74 12.21 -6.37
CA ILE A 54 -3.63 11.98 -5.42
C ILE A 54 -4.14 11.65 -4.03
N GLU A 55 -5.27 12.21 -3.63
CA GLU A 55 -5.91 11.93 -2.34
C GLU A 55 -6.36 10.46 -2.27
N ASP A 56 -7.12 10.00 -3.27
CA ASP A 56 -7.55 8.60 -3.36
C ASP A 56 -6.36 7.63 -3.41
N PHE A 57 -5.30 8.01 -4.13
CA PHE A 57 -4.06 7.23 -4.17
C PHE A 57 -3.45 7.04 -2.78
N TRP A 58 -3.37 8.12 -2.00
CA TRP A 58 -2.82 8.03 -0.65
C TRP A 58 -3.74 7.28 0.30
N LEU A 59 -5.05 7.49 0.21
CA LEU A 59 -6.05 6.73 0.96
C LEU A 59 -5.88 5.23 0.71
N GLY A 60 -5.82 4.81 -0.54
CA GLY A 60 -5.58 3.42 -0.92
C GLY A 60 -4.23 2.89 -0.41
N SER A 61 -3.17 3.70 -0.51
CA SER A 61 -1.84 3.30 -0.04
C SER A 61 -1.79 3.08 1.48
N PHE A 62 -2.44 3.94 2.26
CA PHE A 62 -2.53 3.77 3.71
C PHE A 62 -3.39 2.58 4.12
N ARG A 63 -4.54 2.38 3.46
CA ARG A 63 -5.35 1.17 3.68
C ARG A 63 -4.53 -0.07 3.40
N THR A 64 -3.86 -0.14 2.25
CA THR A 64 -2.97 -1.26 1.91
C THR A 64 -1.89 -1.47 2.98
N ALA A 65 -1.27 -0.41 3.48
CA ALA A 65 -0.25 -0.48 4.52
C ALA A 65 -0.79 -1.06 5.84
N THR A 66 -1.93 -0.51 6.31
CA THR A 66 -2.57 -0.94 7.56
C THR A 66 -3.04 -2.40 7.48
N TYR A 67 -3.66 -2.76 6.36
CA TYR A 67 -4.17 -4.10 6.12
C TYR A 67 -3.04 -5.13 5.97
N ALA A 68 -1.96 -4.78 5.26
CA ALA A 68 -0.79 -5.65 5.13
C ALA A 68 -0.10 -5.91 6.48
N LYS A 69 -0.02 -4.88 7.33
CA LYS A 69 0.49 -5.03 8.69
C LYS A 69 -0.39 -5.96 9.51
N TRP A 70 -1.70 -5.75 9.50
CA TRP A 70 -2.65 -6.60 10.23
C TRP A 70 -2.58 -8.06 9.76
N LEU A 71 -2.57 -8.29 8.44
CA LEU A 71 -2.42 -9.64 7.87
C LEU A 71 -1.12 -10.30 8.31
N ALA A 72 -0.02 -9.54 8.36
CA ALA A 72 1.26 -10.05 8.83
C ALA A 72 1.22 -10.46 10.32
N GLU A 73 0.60 -9.65 11.17
CA GLU A 73 0.46 -9.93 12.61
C GLU A 73 -0.40 -11.17 12.86
N GLU A 74 -1.54 -11.28 12.21
CA GLU A 74 -2.43 -12.45 12.30
C GLU A 74 -1.79 -13.74 11.75
N SER A 75 -1.04 -13.62 10.65
CA SER A 75 -0.28 -14.73 10.04
C SER A 75 1.03 -15.03 10.77
N LYS A 76 1.36 -14.31 11.84
CA LYS A 76 2.62 -14.44 12.61
C LYS A 76 3.88 -14.31 11.74
N LEU A 77 3.81 -13.46 10.70
CA LEU A 77 4.98 -13.14 9.90
C LEU A 77 5.93 -12.24 10.69
N GLU A 78 7.22 -12.44 10.49
CA GLU A 78 8.22 -11.56 11.06
C GLU A 78 8.11 -10.15 10.44
N ASN A 79 8.33 -9.14 11.27
CA ASN A 79 8.47 -7.74 10.83
C ASN A 79 7.23 -7.12 10.15
N SER A 80 6.08 -7.12 10.84
CA SER A 80 4.83 -6.47 10.38
C SER A 80 5.01 -4.98 10.06
N GLU A 81 5.91 -4.27 10.74
CA GLU A 81 6.24 -2.86 10.45
C GLU A 81 6.91 -2.69 9.07
N MET A 82 7.71 -3.66 8.63
CA MET A 82 8.24 -3.66 7.27
C MET A 82 7.12 -3.81 6.26
N LEU A 83 6.12 -4.67 6.53
CA LEU A 83 4.96 -4.85 5.65
C LEU A 83 4.06 -3.61 5.60
N PHE A 84 3.91 -2.87 6.71
CA PHE A 84 3.28 -1.55 6.65
C PHE A 84 4.01 -0.64 5.67
N THR A 85 5.34 -0.55 5.78
CA THR A 85 6.14 0.31 4.90
C THR A 85 6.04 -0.14 3.43
N ALA A 86 6.16 -1.44 3.19
CA ALA A 86 6.05 -2.02 1.86
C ALA A 86 4.66 -1.76 1.23
N GLY A 87 3.58 -1.96 1.98
CA GLY A 87 2.21 -1.67 1.54
C GLY A 87 2.02 -0.20 1.19
N LEU A 88 2.54 0.72 2.02
CA LEU A 88 2.45 2.17 1.81
C LEU A 88 3.07 2.63 0.49
N ILE A 89 4.20 2.04 0.12
CA ILE A 89 4.96 2.46 -1.06
C ILE A 89 4.76 1.56 -2.28
N SER A 90 4.09 0.42 -2.15
CA SER A 90 3.93 -0.60 -3.21
C SER A 90 3.31 -0.06 -4.51
N ASN A 91 2.51 1.00 -4.42
CA ASN A 91 1.86 1.64 -5.57
C ASN A 91 2.67 2.77 -6.21
N LEU A 92 3.84 3.15 -5.68
CA LEU A 92 4.65 4.25 -6.23
C LEU A 92 5.09 3.99 -7.66
N GLY A 93 5.28 2.73 -8.05
CA GLY A 93 5.61 2.36 -9.43
C GLY A 93 4.55 2.84 -10.42
N ASN A 94 3.26 2.77 -10.06
CA ASN A 94 2.16 3.26 -10.89
C ASN A 94 2.28 4.78 -11.13
N ILE A 95 2.60 5.56 -10.10
CA ILE A 95 2.85 7.00 -10.25
C ILE A 95 4.02 7.26 -11.19
N LEU A 96 5.11 6.51 -11.03
CA LEU A 96 6.29 6.68 -11.90
C LEU A 96 5.99 6.34 -13.35
N ILE A 97 5.14 5.35 -13.62
CA ILE A 97 4.66 5.03 -14.97
C ILE A 97 3.85 6.19 -15.53
N HIS A 98 2.91 6.76 -14.77
CA HIS A 98 2.11 7.90 -15.20
C HIS A 98 2.96 9.14 -15.48
N LEU A 99 4.02 9.37 -14.73
CA LEU A 99 4.97 10.47 -14.94
C LEU A 99 5.89 10.23 -16.13
N GLY A 100 6.39 9.01 -16.27
CA GLY A 100 7.39 8.68 -17.29
C GLY A 100 6.79 8.39 -18.67
N ASN A 101 5.60 7.80 -18.71
CA ASN A 101 4.89 7.45 -19.95
C ASN A 101 3.37 7.56 -19.79
N PRO A 102 2.83 8.79 -19.77
CA PRO A 102 1.40 9.02 -19.54
C PRO A 102 0.51 8.40 -20.63
N VAL A 103 1.02 8.23 -21.85
CA VAL A 103 0.27 7.59 -22.95
C VAL A 103 0.09 6.10 -22.68
N ALA A 104 1.16 5.39 -22.33
CA ALA A 104 1.06 3.98 -21.98
C ALA A 104 0.19 3.77 -20.72
N ALA A 105 0.29 4.66 -19.73
CA ALA A 105 -0.53 4.60 -18.53
C ALA A 105 -2.03 4.69 -18.84
N GLN A 106 -2.43 5.55 -19.78
CA GLN A 106 -3.83 5.65 -20.24
C GLN A 106 -4.30 4.38 -20.94
N GLU A 107 -3.46 3.81 -21.83
CA GLU A 107 -3.82 2.57 -22.52
C GLU A 107 -3.94 1.39 -21.53
N ILE A 108 -3.03 1.28 -20.56
CA ILE A 108 -3.10 0.29 -19.48
C ILE A 108 -4.42 0.42 -18.72
N ASN A 109 -4.82 1.64 -18.35
CA ASN A 109 -6.07 1.85 -17.63
C ASN A 109 -7.31 1.38 -18.44
N LYS A 110 -7.31 1.59 -19.76
CA LYS A 110 -8.40 1.09 -20.63
C LYS A 110 -8.50 -0.45 -20.63
N TYR A 111 -7.37 -1.14 -20.65
CA TYR A 111 -7.35 -2.61 -20.57
C TYR A 111 -7.89 -3.10 -19.22
N ILE A 112 -7.50 -2.43 -18.12
CA ILE A 112 -7.99 -2.76 -16.78
C ILE A 112 -9.49 -2.51 -16.66
N GLU A 113 -10.01 -1.41 -17.23
CA GLU A 113 -11.45 -1.11 -17.29
C GLU A 113 -12.22 -2.14 -18.15
N ALA A 114 -11.55 -2.76 -19.14
CA ALA A 114 -12.11 -3.87 -19.93
C ALA A 114 -12.05 -5.23 -19.22
N GLY A 115 -11.41 -5.32 -18.04
CA GLY A 115 -11.32 -6.53 -17.23
C GLY A 115 -9.99 -7.28 -17.32
N ASP A 116 -9.01 -6.72 -18.02
CA ASP A 116 -7.68 -7.33 -18.12
C ASP A 116 -6.89 -7.18 -16.80
N SER A 117 -5.97 -8.11 -16.53
CA SER A 117 -5.09 -8.00 -15.38
C SER A 117 -4.12 -6.85 -15.55
N ARG A 118 -3.85 -6.10 -14.47
CA ARG A 118 -2.89 -4.99 -14.51
C ARG A 118 -1.47 -5.46 -14.87
N PRO A 119 -0.89 -6.52 -14.26
CA PRO A 119 0.45 -6.99 -14.62
C PRO A 119 0.59 -7.35 -16.10
N ASP A 120 -0.41 -8.03 -16.68
CA ASP A 120 -0.38 -8.41 -18.08
C ASP A 120 -0.44 -7.19 -19.00
N SER A 121 -1.35 -6.24 -18.71
CA SER A 121 -1.48 -5.00 -19.46
C SER A 121 -0.20 -4.17 -19.41
N GLU A 122 0.44 -4.07 -18.24
CA GLU A 122 1.70 -3.37 -18.06
C GLU A 122 2.85 -4.04 -18.83
N ARG A 123 2.99 -5.37 -18.75
CA ARG A 123 3.98 -6.12 -19.53
C ARG A 123 3.77 -5.98 -21.04
N GLN A 124 2.51 -5.99 -21.49
CA GLN A 124 2.20 -5.82 -22.90
C GLN A 124 2.57 -4.42 -23.40
N GLN A 125 2.31 -3.37 -22.65
CA GLN A 125 2.52 -1.99 -23.05
C GLN A 125 3.94 -1.47 -22.81
N LEU A 126 4.60 -1.95 -21.74
CA LEU A 126 5.85 -1.41 -21.24
C LEU A 126 6.99 -2.43 -21.21
N GLY A 127 6.68 -3.72 -21.19
CA GLY A 127 7.66 -4.79 -20.97
C GLY A 127 8.02 -5.03 -19.50
N TYR A 128 7.44 -4.27 -18.57
CA TYR A 128 7.66 -4.38 -17.13
C TYR A 128 6.41 -3.99 -16.35
N THR A 129 6.35 -4.33 -15.06
CA THR A 129 5.22 -4.03 -14.17
C THR A 129 5.50 -2.83 -13.26
N ASN A 130 4.45 -2.27 -12.67
CA ASN A 130 4.58 -1.23 -11.66
C ASN A 130 5.31 -1.74 -10.40
N GLN A 131 5.21 -3.01 -10.05
CA GLN A 131 5.94 -3.62 -8.94
C GLN A 131 7.44 -3.64 -9.21
N GLU A 132 7.87 -4.02 -10.41
CA GLU A 132 9.28 -3.99 -10.83
C GLU A 132 9.83 -2.56 -10.80
N VAL A 133 9.07 -1.57 -11.26
CA VAL A 133 9.45 -0.14 -11.15
C VAL A 133 9.59 0.29 -9.70
N CYS A 134 8.65 -0.10 -8.84
CA CYS A 134 8.69 0.23 -7.42
C CYS A 134 9.86 -0.45 -6.71
N ALA A 135 10.14 -1.72 -7.02
CA ALA A 135 11.26 -2.47 -6.48
C ALA A 135 12.60 -1.83 -6.86
N GLU A 136 12.78 -1.40 -8.11
CA GLU A 136 13.97 -0.67 -8.55
C GLU A 136 14.12 0.68 -7.82
N LEU A 137 13.02 1.41 -7.59
CA LEU A 137 13.05 2.63 -6.77
C LEU A 137 13.51 2.34 -5.35
N CYS A 138 12.97 1.29 -4.73
CA CYS A 138 13.35 0.87 -3.38
C CYS A 138 14.81 0.42 -3.30
N HIS A 139 15.31 -0.24 -4.34
CA HIS A 139 16.72 -0.61 -4.46
C HIS A 139 17.62 0.64 -4.48
N ARG A 140 17.28 1.64 -5.28
CA ARG A 140 18.02 2.93 -5.31
C ARG A 140 17.96 3.68 -4.00
N TRP A 141 16.88 3.55 -3.24
CA TRP A 141 16.73 4.13 -1.90
C TRP A 141 17.37 3.27 -0.79
N GLN A 142 18.00 2.16 -1.15
CA GLN A 142 18.71 1.26 -0.22
C GLN A 142 17.80 0.68 0.88
N PHE A 143 16.55 0.35 0.52
CA PHE A 143 15.69 -0.44 1.40
C PHE A 143 16.23 -1.86 1.55
N SER A 144 15.73 -2.59 2.57
CA SER A 144 16.12 -3.98 2.78
C SER A 144 15.67 -4.89 1.63
N ASN A 145 16.43 -5.93 1.36
CA ASN A 145 16.09 -6.90 0.31
C ASN A 145 14.73 -7.56 0.56
N ASP A 146 14.36 -7.81 1.82
CA ASP A 146 13.07 -8.42 2.17
C ASP A 146 11.89 -7.50 1.79
N LEU A 147 12.04 -6.18 1.98
CA LEU A 147 11.04 -5.19 1.56
C LEU A 147 10.94 -5.13 0.03
N ILE A 148 12.09 -5.08 -0.65
CA ILE A 148 12.15 -5.05 -2.11
C ILE A 148 11.50 -6.29 -2.71
N ASP A 149 11.85 -7.48 -2.20
CA ASP A 149 11.30 -8.76 -2.63
C ASP A 149 9.77 -8.84 -2.40
N ALA A 150 9.30 -8.36 -1.26
CA ALA A 150 7.88 -8.32 -0.96
C ALA A 150 7.09 -7.45 -1.95
N ILE A 151 7.63 -6.30 -2.36
CA ILE A 151 7.01 -5.41 -3.34
C ILE A 151 7.08 -6.00 -4.75
N ASP A 152 8.26 -6.43 -5.16
CA ASP A 152 8.50 -6.96 -6.52
C ASP A 152 7.54 -8.11 -6.86
N LYS A 153 7.36 -9.03 -5.90
CA LYS A 153 6.50 -10.21 -6.06
C LYS A 153 5.03 -9.95 -5.79
N SER A 154 4.65 -8.76 -5.29
CA SER A 154 3.27 -8.50 -4.83
C SER A 154 2.24 -8.40 -5.96
N GLY A 155 2.65 -8.32 -7.22
CA GLY A 155 1.72 -8.34 -8.35
C GLY A 155 1.17 -9.73 -8.66
N GLU A 156 1.98 -10.76 -8.50
CA GLU A 156 1.68 -12.15 -8.82
C GLU A 156 2.40 -13.10 -7.85
N PRO A 157 2.06 -13.08 -6.53
CA PRO A 157 2.88 -13.71 -5.50
C PRO A 157 3.00 -15.23 -5.65
N LEU A 158 2.03 -15.88 -6.29
CA LEU A 158 2.03 -17.33 -6.51
C LEU A 158 2.88 -17.78 -7.71
N ALA A 159 3.33 -16.86 -8.57
CA ALA A 159 4.21 -17.15 -9.70
C ALA A 159 5.64 -17.52 -9.27
N PHE A 160 6.02 -17.17 -8.05
CA PHE A 160 7.38 -17.36 -7.53
C PHE A 160 7.50 -18.60 -6.66
N LYS A 161 8.72 -19.19 -6.62
CA LYS A 161 9.03 -20.33 -5.73
C LYS A 161 10.40 -20.14 -5.09
N PRO A 162 10.47 -20.19 -3.75
CA PRO A 162 9.33 -20.33 -2.83
C PRO A 162 8.36 -19.15 -2.89
N ILE A 163 7.10 -19.40 -2.48
CA ILE A 163 6.07 -18.33 -2.40
C ILE A 163 6.49 -17.33 -1.33
N SER A 164 6.40 -16.05 -1.65
CA SER A 164 6.66 -14.95 -0.70
C SER A 164 5.39 -14.63 0.09
N LEU A 165 5.33 -15.04 1.35
CA LEU A 165 4.21 -14.72 2.24
C LEU A 165 4.05 -13.19 2.45
N PRO A 166 5.14 -12.40 2.61
CA PRO A 166 5.04 -10.94 2.59
C PRO A 166 4.36 -10.37 1.34
N ALA A 167 4.69 -10.90 0.16
CA ALA A 167 4.05 -10.49 -1.10
C ALA A 167 2.57 -10.86 -1.15
N CYS A 168 2.19 -12.05 -0.66
CA CYS A 168 0.78 -12.45 -0.51
C CYS A 168 0.02 -11.48 0.40
N ALA A 169 0.60 -11.06 1.52
CA ALA A 169 -0.03 -10.12 2.43
C ALA A 169 -0.27 -8.75 1.77
N ILE A 170 0.69 -8.22 1.00
CA ILE A 170 0.52 -6.97 0.25
C ILE A 170 -0.54 -7.13 -0.83
N PHE A 171 -0.56 -8.24 -1.57
CA PHE A 171 -1.53 -8.52 -2.62
C PHE A 171 -2.96 -8.55 -2.08
N VAL A 172 -3.21 -9.33 -1.02
CA VAL A 172 -4.51 -9.43 -0.36
C VAL A 172 -4.93 -8.08 0.24
N ALA A 173 -4.00 -7.38 0.92
CA ALA A 173 -4.27 -6.06 1.49
C ALA A 173 -4.70 -5.05 0.44
N LYS A 174 -4.03 -5.05 -0.72
CA LYS A 174 -4.38 -4.18 -1.84
C LYS A 174 -5.76 -4.53 -2.40
N TYR A 175 -6.06 -5.81 -2.58
CA TYR A 175 -7.37 -6.26 -3.02
C TYR A 175 -8.49 -5.77 -2.10
N ILE A 176 -8.31 -5.91 -0.77
CA ILE A 176 -9.29 -5.44 0.23
C ILE A 176 -9.37 -3.89 0.22
N SER A 177 -8.26 -3.19 0.03
CA SER A 177 -8.26 -1.71 -0.01
C SER A 177 -9.10 -1.13 -1.16
N ASP A 178 -9.26 -1.89 -2.22
CA ASP A 178 -10.04 -1.52 -3.41
C ASP A 178 -11.55 -1.90 -3.29
N PHE A 179 -11.98 -2.43 -2.12
CA PHE A 179 -13.36 -2.90 -1.89
C PHE A 179 -14.41 -1.80 -2.06
N ASN A 180 -14.14 -0.58 -1.60
CA ASN A 180 -15.10 0.54 -1.63
C ASN A 180 -15.66 0.86 -3.03
N ASN A 181 -15.10 0.29 -4.08
CA ASN A 181 -15.51 0.49 -5.48
C ASN A 181 -16.18 -0.76 -6.08
N LYS A 182 -16.46 -1.80 -5.28
CA LYS A 182 -16.99 -3.08 -5.76
C LYS A 182 -18.30 -3.44 -5.08
N ASP A 183 -19.16 -4.13 -5.82
CA ASP A 183 -20.28 -4.86 -5.24
C ASP A 183 -19.75 -6.00 -4.35
N GLU A 184 -20.39 -6.22 -3.20
CA GLU A 184 -19.97 -7.23 -2.21
C GLU A 184 -19.97 -8.65 -2.81
N GLU A 185 -20.97 -8.99 -3.64
CA GLU A 185 -21.04 -10.29 -4.29
C GLU A 185 -19.86 -10.50 -5.25
N GLN A 186 -19.55 -9.52 -6.07
CA GLN A 186 -18.42 -9.55 -6.99
C GLN A 186 -17.07 -9.55 -6.24
N PHE A 187 -16.97 -8.78 -5.14
CA PHE A 187 -15.78 -8.79 -4.30
C PHE A 187 -15.47 -10.17 -3.73
N LEU A 188 -16.50 -10.88 -3.21
CA LEU A 188 -16.30 -12.22 -2.66
C LEU A 188 -16.02 -13.26 -3.74
N ALA A 189 -16.62 -13.12 -4.92
CA ALA A 189 -16.40 -14.03 -6.05
C ALA A 189 -14.97 -13.97 -6.59
N ASP A 190 -14.37 -12.78 -6.63
CA ASP A 190 -13.03 -12.53 -7.15
C ASP A 190 -11.96 -12.52 -6.05
N PHE A 191 -12.31 -12.86 -4.81
CA PHE A 191 -11.38 -12.80 -3.68
C PHE A 191 -10.16 -13.70 -3.89
N PRO A 192 -8.93 -13.24 -3.57
CA PRO A 192 -7.69 -13.99 -3.77
C PRO A 192 -7.52 -15.10 -2.72
N VAL A 193 -8.38 -16.13 -2.80
CA VAL A 193 -8.46 -17.23 -1.82
C VAL A 193 -7.14 -17.98 -1.71
N LYS A 194 -6.42 -18.16 -2.81
CA LYS A 194 -5.14 -18.91 -2.79
C LYS A 194 -4.07 -18.20 -1.99
N GLU A 195 -3.92 -16.90 -2.19
CA GLU A 195 -2.98 -16.05 -1.44
C GLU A 195 -3.39 -15.96 0.03
N TRP A 196 -4.71 -15.87 0.30
CA TRP A 196 -5.27 -15.90 1.64
C TRP A 196 -4.92 -17.20 2.39
N GLN A 197 -5.04 -18.35 1.73
CA GLN A 197 -4.66 -19.65 2.28
C GLN A 197 -3.15 -19.78 2.51
N GLN A 198 -2.30 -19.16 1.68
CA GLN A 198 -0.85 -19.12 1.94
C GLN A 198 -0.51 -18.41 3.24
N LEU A 199 -1.32 -17.42 3.63
CA LEU A 199 -1.16 -16.70 4.89
C LEU A 199 -1.66 -17.51 6.11
N GLY A 200 -2.21 -18.71 5.91
CA GLY A 200 -2.68 -19.59 6.96
C GLY A 200 -4.14 -19.36 7.36
N PHE A 201 -4.91 -18.60 6.60
CA PHE A 201 -6.32 -18.36 6.84
C PHE A 201 -7.23 -19.37 6.11
N ASN A 202 -8.42 -19.61 6.66
CA ASN A 202 -9.43 -20.45 6.01
C ASN A 202 -10.35 -19.59 5.12
N GLU A 203 -10.88 -20.20 4.08
CA GLU A 203 -11.83 -19.55 3.18
C GLU A 203 -13.11 -19.10 3.92
N GLN A 204 -13.56 -19.88 4.90
CA GLN A 204 -14.74 -19.58 5.71
C GLN A 204 -14.59 -18.31 6.58
N ASP A 205 -13.36 -17.91 6.87
CA ASP A 205 -13.06 -16.74 7.73
C ASP A 205 -13.01 -15.43 6.93
N ILE A 206 -13.15 -15.48 5.59
CA ILE A 206 -12.97 -14.30 4.72
C ILE A 206 -13.91 -13.17 5.12
N ALA A 207 -15.22 -13.42 5.17
CA ALA A 207 -16.19 -12.37 5.46
C ALA A 207 -15.98 -11.72 6.84
N GLU A 208 -15.73 -12.55 7.87
CA GLU A 208 -15.47 -12.07 9.24
C GLU A 208 -14.19 -11.24 9.31
N LYS A 209 -13.08 -11.77 8.78
CA LYS A 209 -11.79 -11.09 8.85
C LYS A 209 -11.71 -9.85 7.98
N VAL A 210 -12.35 -9.87 6.80
CA VAL A 210 -12.46 -8.69 5.94
C VAL A 210 -13.24 -7.58 6.64
N ALA A 211 -14.35 -7.90 7.33
CA ALA A 211 -15.09 -6.92 8.11
C ALA A 211 -14.20 -6.26 9.21
N ILE A 212 -13.40 -7.07 9.91
CA ILE A 212 -12.43 -6.55 10.90
C ILE A 212 -11.40 -5.64 10.23
N ILE A 213 -10.86 -6.04 9.08
CA ILE A 213 -9.85 -5.27 8.35
C ILE A 213 -10.41 -3.91 7.88
N LEU A 214 -11.64 -3.88 7.38
CA LEU A 214 -12.28 -2.66 6.89
C LEU A 214 -12.60 -1.67 8.02
N ASP A 215 -12.78 -2.14 9.26
CA ASP A 215 -13.01 -1.31 10.46
C ASP A 215 -11.70 -0.79 11.10
N LEU A 216 -10.53 -1.17 10.55
CA LEU A 216 -9.26 -0.68 11.07
C LEU A 216 -9.11 0.82 10.82
N ASP A 217 -8.76 1.56 11.89
CA ASP A 217 -8.37 2.96 11.77
C ASP A 217 -7.06 3.06 10.95
N THR A 218 -7.17 3.69 9.80
CA THR A 218 -6.02 3.91 8.91
C THR A 218 -5.16 5.10 9.33
N GLY A 219 -5.59 5.86 10.33
CA GLY A 219 -4.90 7.06 10.81
C GLY A 219 -4.92 8.23 9.81
N LEU A 220 -5.85 8.21 8.84
CA LEU A 220 -5.90 9.18 7.74
C LEU A 220 -6.88 10.33 7.97
N GLU A 221 -7.83 10.17 8.89
CA GLU A 221 -8.74 11.24 9.23
C GLU A 221 -7.94 12.44 9.75
N GLY A 222 -7.83 13.48 8.97
CA GLY A 222 -7.08 14.70 9.29
C GLY A 222 -5.66 14.81 8.72
N LEU A 223 -5.21 13.88 7.87
CA LEU A 223 -3.91 13.97 7.18
C LEU A 223 -4.03 14.67 5.80
N LEU A 224 -5.23 14.69 5.23
CA LEU A 224 -5.50 15.22 3.88
C LEU A 224 -6.23 16.59 3.93
N ASP A 225 -6.67 17.04 5.12
CA ASP A 225 -7.14 18.40 5.39
C ASP A 225 -5.94 19.36 5.62
#